data_05e9df0f2c5ba9096136d319b3066665
#
_entry.id   05e9df0f2c5ba9096136d319b3066665
#
_cell.length_a   1.000
_cell.length_b   1.000
_cell.length_c   1.000
_cell.angle_alpha   90.00
_cell.angle_beta   90.00
_cell.angle_gamma   90.00
#
_symmetry.space_group_name_H-M   'P 1'
#
loop_
_entity.id
_entity.type
_entity.pdbx_description
1 polymer ?
#
loop_
_entity_poly.entity_id
_entity_poly.type
_entity_poly.pdbx_seq_one_letter_code
_entity_poly.pdbx_strand_id
1 'polypeptide(L)'
;MSLETLMQLKTRQAQRRDECIAAGVLPDPNRPGLLEDAAKLVGTCMDMCPEYERVEREVQKELDRWEVVPGTTHADPTAAVKIYRRPAAGRELPLPEDVRPPAVLEKTLNYLFHTLLPSDPRDPLFAAVQPFLWNRTRAIRQDFIVQSDRGRTAIACHERIARYHILCLHWKGGVGADAWSEQQELEQLRKTLRSLIEYYDDQRLLGHTYPNEAEFRAYNLLLHARDPEALREVELLPCDVFSAPLLQTALHLRTLIQRSNMLEKRGQSRNTESTPNMFTRFFRDVARPDVSYLMACLAENLFSSVRVGALKALSPAYLDRHHGLPLAYVVRMLGMDSEDEASAFLTLVGIEIDSGAAKINRAARINEDQSLPAPFSALVERKRGDASCQAIIDRGLPTHAHMQAAPPPATRRLLSDAAPKAPAPPRAQAPALPHAQAPTPVALPRATPTPPAPAQVPPQPRPAAAQWPPPPPPAEPRRPRVPRCLLYTSPSPRDKR
;
A
#
# COMPACT_ATOMS: atom_id res chain seq x y z
N MET A 1 18.30 11.17 30.97
CA MET A 1 19.42 11.66 30.13
C MET A 1 19.57 13.17 30.29
N SER A 2 20.79 13.72 30.25
CA SER A 2 21.05 15.15 30.44
C SER A 2 21.08 15.90 29.09
N LEU A 3 20.83 17.21 29.14
CA LEU A 3 20.99 18.09 27.97
C LEU A 3 22.45 18.09 27.46
N GLU A 4 23.40 17.93 28.37
CA GLU A 4 24.83 17.84 28.05
C GLU A 4 25.12 16.60 27.18
N THR A 5 24.57 15.45 27.54
CA THR A 5 24.69 14.22 26.75
C THR A 5 24.13 14.41 25.33
N LEU A 6 22.99 15.08 25.18
CA LEU A 6 22.40 15.38 23.87
C LEU A 6 23.32 16.29 23.03
N MET A 7 23.94 17.33 23.66
CA MET A 7 24.86 18.22 22.95
C MET A 7 26.13 17.49 22.49
N GLN A 8 26.67 16.59 23.31
CA GLN A 8 27.82 15.76 22.94
C GLN A 8 27.49 14.85 21.76
N LEU A 9 26.33 14.20 21.78
CA LEU A 9 25.86 13.35 20.67
C LEU A 9 25.63 14.17 19.39
N LYS A 10 25.09 15.38 19.50
CA LYS A 10 24.90 16.28 18.36
C LYS A 10 26.22 16.69 17.70
N THR A 11 27.23 17.01 18.51
CA THR A 11 28.57 17.32 18.02
C THR A 11 29.20 16.11 17.33
N ARG A 12 29.06 14.92 17.93
CA ARG A 12 29.52 13.66 17.31
C ARG A 12 28.83 13.37 15.99
N GLN A 13 27.52 13.59 15.88
CA GLN A 13 26.79 13.44 14.62
C GLN A 13 27.28 14.39 13.53
N ALA A 14 27.58 15.66 13.86
CA ALA A 14 28.13 16.61 12.91
C ALA A 14 29.49 16.15 12.37
N GLN A 15 30.39 15.72 13.28
CA GLN A 15 31.70 15.16 12.88
C GLN A 15 31.56 13.92 12.00
N ARG A 16 30.68 12.99 12.39
CA ARG A 16 30.40 11.77 11.58
C ARG A 16 29.85 12.10 10.20
N ARG A 17 29.06 13.14 10.08
CA ARG A 17 28.53 13.60 8.79
C ARG A 17 29.65 14.07 7.88
N ASP A 18 30.58 14.90 8.39
CA ASP A 18 31.72 15.38 7.63
C ASP A 18 32.61 14.21 7.19
N GLU A 19 32.84 13.23 8.05
CA GLU A 19 33.57 12.00 7.74
C GLU A 19 32.87 11.19 6.63
N CYS A 20 31.54 11.01 6.71
CA CYS A 20 30.77 10.30 5.70
C CYS A 20 30.75 11.00 4.34
N ILE A 21 30.71 12.33 4.32
CA ILE A 21 30.82 13.13 3.11
C ILE A 21 32.24 13.00 2.53
N ALA A 22 33.27 13.11 3.36
CA ALA A 22 34.67 12.94 2.93
C ALA A 22 34.96 11.54 2.38
N ALA A 23 34.32 10.50 2.95
CA ALA A 23 34.41 9.11 2.51
C ALA A 23 33.51 8.79 1.28
N GLY A 24 32.69 9.74 0.79
CA GLY A 24 31.78 9.52 -0.33
C GLY A 24 30.56 8.65 0.00
N VAL A 25 30.27 8.40 1.29
CA VAL A 25 29.09 7.63 1.74
C VAL A 25 27.83 8.50 1.68
N LEU A 26 27.97 9.79 1.93
CA LEU A 26 26.92 10.79 1.77
C LEU A 26 27.29 11.78 0.66
N PRO A 27 26.30 12.29 -0.11
CA PRO A 27 26.56 13.31 -1.10
C PRO A 27 26.98 14.62 -0.43
N ASP A 28 27.95 15.31 -1.04
CA ASP A 28 28.34 16.66 -0.65
C ASP A 28 27.25 17.65 -1.10
N PRO A 29 26.59 18.38 -0.19
CA PRO A 29 25.56 19.34 -0.55
C PRO A 29 26.06 20.48 -1.45
N ASN A 30 27.39 20.73 -1.49
CA ASN A 30 28.01 21.78 -2.28
C ASN A 30 28.48 21.28 -3.67
N ARG A 31 28.40 19.96 -3.93
CA ARG A 31 28.79 19.38 -5.22
C ARG A 31 27.61 18.65 -5.83
N PRO A 32 27.06 19.13 -6.97
CA PRO A 32 26.04 18.37 -7.69
C PRO A 32 26.68 17.07 -8.23
N GLY A 33 26.30 15.93 -7.64
CA GLY A 33 26.67 14.60 -8.11
C GLY A 33 25.72 14.14 -9.22
N LEU A 34 26.21 13.29 -10.13
CA LEU A 34 25.34 12.57 -11.05
C LEU A 34 24.55 11.51 -10.27
N LEU A 35 23.32 11.26 -10.69
CA LEU A 35 22.46 10.26 -10.05
C LEU A 35 23.05 8.84 -10.11
N GLU A 36 23.87 8.59 -11.12
CA GLU A 36 24.59 7.34 -11.36
C GLU A 36 25.69 7.09 -10.31
N ASP A 37 26.25 8.16 -9.73
CA ASP A 37 27.30 8.10 -8.71
C ASP A 37 26.75 8.11 -7.28
N ALA A 38 25.43 8.09 -7.12
CA ALA A 38 24.79 8.12 -5.81
C ALA A 38 25.12 6.83 -5.05
N ALA A 39 25.95 6.94 -4.01
CA ALA A 39 26.27 5.82 -3.15
C ALA A 39 25.01 5.31 -2.46
N LYS A 40 24.79 3.98 -2.52
CA LYS A 40 23.69 3.34 -1.83
C LYS A 40 23.96 3.41 -0.32
N LEU A 41 23.10 4.09 0.42
CA LEU A 41 23.19 4.13 1.87
C LEU A 41 22.94 2.74 2.46
N VAL A 42 23.85 2.25 3.29
CA VAL A 42 23.69 1.02 4.07
C VAL A 42 23.52 1.39 5.54
N GLY A 43 22.38 1.01 6.11
CA GLY A 43 22.10 1.26 7.54
C GLY A 43 22.96 0.38 8.44
N THR A 44 23.45 0.95 9.54
CA THR A 44 24.29 0.25 10.54
C THR A 44 23.72 0.29 11.95
N CYS A 45 22.55 0.92 12.17
CA CYS A 45 21.89 0.96 13.47
C CYS A 45 21.38 -0.43 13.86
N MET A 46 21.96 -1.05 14.89
CA MET A 46 21.58 -2.37 15.39
C MET A 46 20.45 -2.36 16.40
N ASP A 47 20.07 -1.18 16.91
CA ASP A 47 18.96 -0.97 17.83
C ASP A 47 17.66 -0.65 17.05
N MET A 48 16.50 -0.86 17.69
CA MET A 48 15.20 -0.48 17.12
C MET A 48 15.03 1.06 17.03
N CYS A 49 15.78 1.81 17.83
CA CYS A 49 15.86 3.27 17.81
C CYS A 49 17.31 3.72 17.89
N PRO A 50 17.80 4.60 17.00
CA PRO A 50 19.12 5.19 17.09
C PRO A 50 19.33 5.88 18.44
N GLU A 51 20.54 5.78 18.99
CA GLU A 51 20.89 6.36 20.29
C GLU A 51 20.59 7.87 20.34
N TYR A 52 21.01 8.59 19.31
CA TYR A 52 20.77 10.03 19.22
C TYR A 52 19.29 10.38 19.31
N GLU A 53 18.44 9.73 18.50
CA GLU A 53 17.00 9.98 18.49
C GLU A 53 16.37 9.62 19.85
N ARG A 54 16.79 8.52 20.46
CA ARG A 54 16.28 8.07 21.76
C ARG A 54 16.58 9.11 22.85
N VAL A 55 17.83 9.62 22.91
CA VAL A 55 18.24 10.64 23.88
C VAL A 55 17.56 11.98 23.59
N GLU A 56 17.46 12.38 22.32
CA GLU A 56 16.78 13.60 21.92
C GLU A 56 15.32 13.59 22.40
N ARG A 57 14.58 12.51 22.13
CA ARG A 57 13.17 12.38 22.53
C ARG A 57 12.96 12.29 24.03
N GLU A 58 13.91 11.69 24.77
CA GLU A 58 13.86 11.68 26.23
C GLU A 58 14.02 13.09 26.80
N VAL A 59 14.99 13.86 26.29
CA VAL A 59 15.24 15.25 26.74
C VAL A 59 14.05 16.15 26.38
N GLN A 60 13.44 15.95 25.20
CA GLN A 60 12.29 16.71 24.73
C GLN A 60 10.95 16.24 25.34
N LYS A 61 10.96 15.15 26.14
CA LYS A 61 9.76 14.50 26.70
C LYS A 61 8.76 14.04 25.62
N GLU A 62 9.27 13.55 24.50
CA GLU A 62 8.49 13.03 23.35
C GLU A 62 8.44 11.49 23.32
N LEU A 63 8.83 10.82 24.41
CA LEU A 63 8.72 9.36 24.50
C LEU A 63 7.26 8.95 24.71
N ASP A 64 6.85 7.92 23.99
CA ASP A 64 5.55 7.29 24.21
C ASP A 64 5.60 6.37 25.45
N ARG A 65 4.43 6.13 26.07
CA ARG A 65 4.31 5.21 27.22
C ARG A 65 4.82 3.80 26.95
N TRP A 66 4.87 3.38 25.68
CA TRP A 66 5.37 2.08 25.26
C TRP A 66 6.89 1.99 25.17
N GLU A 67 7.60 3.11 25.34
CA GLU A 67 9.04 3.25 25.13
C GLU A 67 9.80 3.57 26.43
N VAL A 68 9.09 3.70 27.54
CA VAL A 68 9.68 4.09 28.84
C VAL A 68 9.78 2.91 29.78
N VAL A 69 10.80 2.91 30.62
CA VAL A 69 10.94 1.95 31.72
C VAL A 69 9.74 2.13 32.67
N PRO A 70 9.00 1.07 33.04
CA PRO A 70 7.83 1.16 33.89
C PRO A 70 8.09 1.96 35.19
N GLY A 71 7.20 2.94 35.46
CA GLY A 71 7.32 3.81 36.63
C GLY A 71 8.33 4.94 36.51
N THR A 72 8.95 5.14 35.35
CA THR A 72 9.92 6.21 35.09
C THR A 72 9.56 7.04 33.86
N THR A 73 10.32 8.08 33.57
CA THR A 73 10.26 8.87 32.33
C THR A 73 11.49 8.61 31.43
N HIS A 74 12.28 7.61 31.77
CA HIS A 74 13.50 7.27 31.06
C HIS A 74 13.19 6.30 29.90
N ALA A 75 13.85 6.51 28.78
CA ALA A 75 13.74 5.60 27.64
C ALA A 75 14.25 4.20 28.00
N ASP A 76 13.49 3.19 27.63
CA ASP A 76 13.96 1.81 27.61
C ASP A 76 14.64 1.53 26.26
N PRO A 77 15.95 1.27 26.24
CA PRO A 77 16.68 0.98 25.00
C PRO A 77 16.15 -0.22 24.23
N THR A 78 15.49 -1.17 24.93
CA THR A 78 14.96 -2.40 24.35
C THR A 78 13.55 -2.24 23.82
N ALA A 79 12.81 -1.21 24.25
CA ALA A 79 11.43 -0.93 23.88
C ALA A 79 11.28 0.30 22.97
N ALA A 80 12.27 1.22 23.00
CA ALA A 80 12.24 2.41 22.16
C ALA A 80 12.36 2.06 20.67
N VAL A 81 11.50 2.66 19.85
CA VAL A 81 11.44 2.43 18.40
C VAL A 81 11.52 3.76 17.66
N LYS A 82 12.35 3.84 16.63
CA LYS A 82 12.51 5.03 15.77
C LYS A 82 11.17 5.54 15.26
N ILE A 83 10.95 6.86 15.38
CA ILE A 83 9.73 7.52 14.90
C ILE A 83 9.82 7.85 13.40
N TYR A 84 8.66 7.93 12.77
CA TYR A 84 8.57 8.50 11.44
C TYR A 84 8.64 10.02 11.51
N ARG A 85 9.63 10.59 10.83
CA ARG A 85 9.73 12.03 10.60
C ARG A 85 9.52 12.31 9.10
N ARG A 86 8.61 13.22 8.78
CA ARG A 86 8.33 13.58 7.39
C ARG A 86 9.59 14.18 6.75
N PRO A 87 10.05 13.65 5.60
CA PRO A 87 11.14 14.29 4.85
C PRO A 87 10.72 15.71 4.46
N ALA A 88 11.54 16.68 4.79
CA ALA A 88 11.36 18.07 4.36
C ALA A 88 12.38 18.39 3.26
N ALA A 89 12.00 19.26 2.32
CA ALA A 89 12.94 19.75 1.33
C ALA A 89 14.11 20.46 2.03
N GLY A 90 15.33 20.14 1.61
CA GLY A 90 16.56 20.68 2.23
C GLY A 90 17.01 19.97 3.49
N ARG A 91 16.31 18.90 3.96
CA ARG A 91 16.80 18.09 5.05
C ARG A 91 17.91 17.17 4.57
N GLU A 92 19.00 17.15 5.33
CA GLU A 92 20.14 16.27 5.09
C GLU A 92 19.75 14.79 5.12
N LEU A 93 20.41 13.97 4.31
CA LEU A 93 20.25 12.52 4.37
C LEU A 93 20.65 11.99 5.76
N PRO A 94 19.97 10.96 6.28
CA PRO A 94 20.33 10.38 7.57
C PRO A 94 21.73 9.74 7.50
N LEU A 95 22.39 9.70 8.66
CA LEU A 95 23.64 8.96 8.79
C LEU A 95 23.39 7.44 8.71
N PRO A 96 24.37 6.62 8.28
CA PRO A 96 24.25 5.16 8.32
C PRO A 96 23.84 4.61 9.68
N GLU A 97 24.35 5.19 10.75
CA GLU A 97 24.06 4.83 12.15
C GLU A 97 22.67 5.26 12.63
N ASP A 98 21.98 6.12 11.88
CA ASP A 98 20.58 6.49 12.12
C ASP A 98 19.59 5.64 11.32
N VAL A 99 20.07 4.73 10.46
CA VAL A 99 19.26 3.87 9.62
C VAL A 99 19.45 2.41 10.02
N ARG A 100 18.35 1.70 10.20
CA ARG A 100 18.34 0.29 10.60
C ARG A 100 18.51 -0.61 9.39
N PRO A 101 19.42 -1.59 9.40
CA PRO A 101 19.54 -2.57 8.32
C PRO A 101 18.32 -3.49 8.26
N PRO A 102 18.06 -4.17 7.11
CA PRO A 102 16.86 -4.98 6.89
C PRO A 102 16.55 -6.00 7.99
N ALA A 103 17.54 -6.67 8.53
CA ALA A 103 17.38 -7.65 9.63
C ALA A 103 16.84 -6.98 10.92
N VAL A 104 17.30 -5.76 11.23
CA VAL A 104 16.82 -5.00 12.39
C VAL A 104 15.42 -4.46 12.14
N LEU A 105 15.09 -4.09 10.90
CA LEU A 105 13.74 -3.67 10.53
C LEU A 105 12.72 -4.81 10.70
N GLU A 106 13.07 -6.02 10.27
CA GLU A 106 12.25 -7.21 10.50
C GLU A 106 12.09 -7.54 11.99
N LYS A 107 13.19 -7.51 12.76
CA LYS A 107 13.16 -7.66 14.22
C LYS A 107 12.26 -6.62 14.88
N THR A 108 12.36 -5.36 14.45
CA THR A 108 11.53 -4.27 14.96
C THR A 108 10.05 -4.52 14.66
N LEU A 109 9.73 -4.95 13.44
CA LEU A 109 8.35 -5.26 13.06
C LEU A 109 7.79 -6.45 13.86
N ASN A 110 8.62 -7.47 14.13
CA ASN A 110 8.28 -8.57 15.01
C ASN A 110 7.94 -8.07 16.42
N TYR A 111 8.77 -7.20 17.00
CA TYR A 111 8.47 -6.58 18.30
C TYR A 111 7.14 -5.85 18.29
N LEU A 112 6.86 -5.03 17.27
CA LEU A 112 5.62 -4.27 17.17
C LEU A 112 4.38 -5.18 17.10
N PHE A 113 4.43 -6.25 16.30
CA PHE A 113 3.26 -7.08 16.03
C PHE A 113 3.11 -8.27 17.00
N HIS A 114 4.19 -8.78 17.60
CA HIS A 114 4.11 -9.94 18.50
C HIS A 114 4.20 -9.58 19.98
N THR A 115 4.74 -8.40 20.31
CA THR A 115 4.87 -7.98 21.72
C THR A 115 3.85 -6.92 22.09
N LEU A 116 3.61 -5.92 21.22
CA LEU A 116 2.75 -4.78 21.54
C LEU A 116 1.31 -4.94 21.04
N LEU A 117 1.11 -5.51 19.85
CA LEU A 117 -0.23 -5.68 19.30
C LEU A 117 -0.96 -6.82 20.02
N PRO A 118 -2.17 -6.61 20.58
CA PRO A 118 -2.94 -7.69 21.20
C PRO A 118 -3.37 -8.73 20.16
N SER A 119 -3.55 -9.97 20.62
CA SER A 119 -3.97 -11.07 19.75
C SER A 119 -5.42 -10.95 19.29
N ASP A 120 -6.30 -10.45 20.16
CA ASP A 120 -7.70 -10.16 19.81
C ASP A 120 -7.87 -8.65 19.56
N PRO A 121 -8.34 -8.25 18.39
CA PRO A 121 -8.58 -6.84 18.11
C PRO A 121 -9.75 -6.23 18.92
N ARG A 122 -10.53 -7.05 19.64
CA ARG A 122 -11.54 -6.59 20.60
C ARG A 122 -10.94 -6.06 21.90
N ASP A 123 -9.68 -6.39 22.18
CA ASP A 123 -8.98 -5.87 23.36
C ASP A 123 -8.86 -4.33 23.22
N PRO A 124 -9.27 -3.56 24.23
CA PRO A 124 -9.11 -2.10 24.24
C PRO A 124 -7.67 -1.63 23.98
N LEU A 125 -6.70 -2.48 24.28
CA LEU A 125 -5.29 -2.24 23.99
C LEU A 125 -5.03 -2.06 22.48
N PHE A 126 -5.82 -2.72 21.61
CA PHE A 126 -5.68 -2.57 20.15
C PHE A 126 -5.83 -1.11 19.72
N ALA A 127 -6.91 -0.46 20.16
CA ALA A 127 -7.14 0.95 19.86
C ALA A 127 -6.06 1.87 20.49
N ALA A 128 -5.61 1.52 21.69
CA ALA A 128 -4.63 2.31 22.44
C ALA A 128 -3.21 2.26 21.83
N VAL A 129 -2.82 1.14 21.21
CA VAL A 129 -1.49 0.96 20.61
C VAL A 129 -1.45 1.33 19.12
N GLN A 130 -2.59 1.38 18.45
CA GLN A 130 -2.67 1.63 17.01
C GLN A 130 -1.92 2.91 16.56
N PRO A 131 -2.05 4.10 17.19
CA PRO A 131 -1.34 5.30 16.74
C PRO A 131 0.18 5.15 16.82
N PHE A 132 0.66 4.42 17.83
CA PHE A 132 2.08 4.10 17.97
C PHE A 132 2.53 3.20 16.81
N LEU A 133 1.86 2.08 16.58
CA LEU A 133 2.19 1.15 15.49
C LEU A 133 2.11 1.82 14.12
N TRP A 134 1.09 2.65 13.91
CA TRP A 134 0.92 3.42 12.67
C TRP A 134 2.13 4.33 12.37
N ASN A 135 2.66 5.01 13.39
CA ASN A 135 3.84 5.84 13.21
C ASN A 135 5.11 5.00 13.00
N ARG A 136 5.29 3.93 13.79
CA ARG A 136 6.53 3.12 13.76
C ARG A 136 6.64 2.26 12.49
N THR A 137 5.54 1.74 11.96
CA THR A 137 5.54 1.03 10.67
C THR A 137 5.91 1.95 9.50
N ARG A 138 5.55 3.25 9.56
CA ARG A 138 5.99 4.25 8.57
C ARG A 138 7.49 4.47 8.62
N ALA A 139 8.09 4.52 9.82
CA ALA A 139 9.53 4.65 9.99
C ALA A 139 10.29 3.43 9.44
N ILE A 140 9.74 2.21 9.60
CA ILE A 140 10.30 0.98 9.01
C ILE A 140 10.32 1.09 7.48
N ARG A 141 9.20 1.49 6.87
CA ARG A 141 9.14 1.67 5.41
C ARG A 141 10.09 2.76 4.91
N GLN A 142 10.23 3.85 5.68
CA GLN A 142 11.16 4.93 5.35
C GLN A 142 12.61 4.43 5.32
N ASP A 143 13.03 3.62 6.29
CA ASP A 143 14.38 3.07 6.33
C ASP A 143 14.68 2.11 5.17
N PHE A 144 13.69 1.32 4.68
CA PHE A 144 13.83 0.53 3.44
C PHE A 144 14.01 1.41 2.20
N ILE A 145 13.21 2.50 2.10
CA ILE A 145 13.27 3.44 0.97
C ILE A 145 14.63 4.14 0.92
N VAL A 146 15.13 4.62 2.06
CA VAL A 146 16.41 5.31 2.16
C VAL A 146 17.58 4.42 1.74
N GLN A 147 17.51 3.12 2.04
CA GLN A 147 18.50 2.12 1.63
C GLN A 147 18.27 1.58 0.22
N SER A 148 17.21 2.02 -0.47
CA SER A 148 16.79 1.45 -1.75
C SER A 148 16.70 -0.09 -1.71
N ASP A 149 16.33 -0.66 -0.54
CA ASP A 149 16.17 -2.10 -0.39
C ASP A 149 14.77 -2.53 -0.83
N ARG A 150 14.74 -3.37 -1.86
CA ARG A 150 13.54 -3.95 -2.48
C ARG A 150 13.61 -5.48 -2.46
N GLY A 151 14.45 -6.03 -1.60
CA GLY A 151 14.67 -7.45 -1.48
C GLY A 151 13.58 -8.19 -0.70
N ARG A 152 13.82 -9.47 -0.47
CA ARG A 152 12.88 -10.38 0.20
C ARG A 152 12.38 -9.87 1.55
N THR A 153 13.28 -9.30 2.36
CA THR A 153 12.93 -8.77 3.69
C THR A 153 12.03 -7.55 3.58
N ALA A 154 12.32 -6.65 2.64
CA ALA A 154 11.48 -5.47 2.39
C ALA A 154 10.07 -5.88 1.96
N ILE A 155 9.94 -6.84 1.03
CA ILE A 155 8.66 -7.39 0.59
C ILE A 155 7.90 -7.99 1.76
N ALA A 156 8.49 -8.91 2.51
CA ALA A 156 7.83 -9.56 3.65
C ALA A 156 7.35 -8.55 4.71
N CYS A 157 8.15 -7.53 5.02
CA CYS A 157 7.75 -6.47 5.94
C CYS A 157 6.58 -5.64 5.39
N HIS A 158 6.60 -5.28 4.11
CA HIS A 158 5.52 -4.51 3.50
C HIS A 158 4.22 -5.32 3.40
N GLU A 159 4.27 -6.63 3.11
CA GLU A 159 3.12 -7.54 3.13
C GLU A 159 2.44 -7.52 4.49
N ARG A 160 3.20 -7.68 5.57
CA ARG A 160 2.69 -7.65 6.95
C ARG A 160 2.09 -6.30 7.31
N ILE A 161 2.76 -5.21 6.96
CA ILE A 161 2.28 -3.83 7.20
C ILE A 161 0.97 -3.58 6.42
N ALA A 162 0.85 -4.06 5.18
CA ALA A 162 -0.38 -3.91 4.40
C ALA A 162 -1.55 -4.68 5.05
N ARG A 163 -1.35 -5.92 5.47
CA ARG A 163 -2.38 -6.70 6.18
C ARG A 163 -2.80 -6.03 7.50
N TYR A 164 -1.84 -5.47 8.24
CA TYR A 164 -2.12 -4.69 9.45
C TYR A 164 -3.01 -3.47 9.16
N HIS A 165 -2.70 -2.68 8.11
CA HIS A 165 -3.54 -1.53 7.76
C HIS A 165 -4.96 -1.93 7.32
N ILE A 166 -5.12 -3.06 6.60
CA ILE A 166 -6.44 -3.58 6.24
C ILE A 166 -7.23 -3.96 7.51
N LEU A 167 -6.58 -4.60 8.47
CA LEU A 167 -7.18 -4.95 9.75
C LEU A 167 -7.63 -3.70 10.53
N CYS A 168 -6.78 -2.65 10.57
CA CYS A 168 -7.13 -1.38 11.20
C CYS A 168 -8.32 -0.68 10.52
N LEU A 169 -8.44 -0.76 9.20
CA LEU A 169 -9.59 -0.21 8.46
C LEU A 169 -10.90 -0.86 8.89
N HIS A 170 -10.94 -2.19 8.95
CA HIS A 170 -12.13 -2.92 9.41
C HIS A 170 -12.48 -2.55 10.85
N TRP A 171 -11.52 -2.64 11.77
CA TRP A 171 -11.73 -2.39 13.18
C TRP A 171 -12.02 -0.94 13.54
N LYS A 172 -11.77 0.00 12.64
CA LYS A 172 -12.18 1.40 12.80
C LYS A 172 -13.69 1.52 13.09
N GLY A 173 -14.52 0.78 12.36
CA GLY A 173 -15.96 0.73 12.60
C GLY A 173 -16.34 0.13 13.96
N GLY A 174 -15.54 -0.82 14.49
CA GLY A 174 -15.80 -1.50 15.74
C GLY A 174 -15.37 -0.76 17.01
N VAL A 175 -14.36 0.13 16.93
CA VAL A 175 -13.82 0.85 18.10
C VAL A 175 -14.32 2.30 18.25
N GLY A 176 -15.07 2.81 17.28
CA GLY A 176 -15.66 4.14 17.32
C GLY A 176 -14.91 5.21 16.51
N ALA A 177 -15.60 6.34 16.29
CA ALA A 177 -15.19 7.37 15.34
C ALA A 177 -13.88 8.08 15.71
N ASP A 178 -13.57 8.22 17.00
CA ASP A 178 -12.46 9.05 17.47
C ASP A 178 -11.15 8.29 17.67
N ALA A 179 -11.13 6.96 17.49
CA ALA A 179 -9.94 6.16 17.77
C ALA A 179 -8.75 6.51 16.85
N TRP A 180 -8.97 6.57 15.54
CA TRP A 180 -7.99 7.02 14.53
C TRP A 180 -8.69 7.41 13.23
N SER A 181 -7.95 8.01 12.29
CA SER A 181 -8.50 8.47 11.00
C SER A 181 -8.49 7.36 9.95
N GLU A 182 -9.67 6.98 9.44
CA GLU A 182 -9.83 6.07 8.30
C GLU A 182 -9.09 6.57 7.06
N GLN A 183 -9.19 7.86 6.76
CA GLN A 183 -8.51 8.46 5.62
C GLN A 183 -7.00 8.30 5.70
N GLN A 184 -6.41 8.45 6.89
CA GLN A 184 -4.97 8.27 7.10
C GLN A 184 -4.56 6.80 6.96
N GLU A 185 -5.38 5.86 7.44
CA GLU A 185 -5.15 4.41 7.23
C GLU A 185 -5.20 4.04 5.75
N LEU A 186 -6.22 4.49 5.02
CA LEU A 186 -6.33 4.28 3.58
C LEU A 186 -5.13 4.86 2.82
N GLU A 187 -4.64 6.04 3.22
CA GLU A 187 -3.46 6.65 2.60
C GLU A 187 -2.20 5.81 2.84
N GLN A 188 -2.00 5.30 4.07
CA GLN A 188 -0.84 4.45 4.37
C GLN A 188 -0.93 3.10 3.67
N LEU A 189 -2.11 2.50 3.60
CA LEU A 189 -2.34 1.27 2.85
C LEU A 189 -2.02 1.45 1.36
N ARG A 190 -2.52 2.52 0.72
CA ARG A 190 -2.22 2.83 -0.69
C ARG A 190 -0.73 2.97 -0.95
N LYS A 191 -0.02 3.72 -0.09
CA LYS A 191 1.43 3.90 -0.20
C LYS A 191 2.18 2.57 0.00
N THR A 192 1.73 1.74 0.93
CA THR A 192 2.36 0.43 1.18
C THR A 192 2.16 -0.52 0.01
N LEU A 193 0.93 -0.61 -0.52
CA LEU A 193 0.62 -1.44 -1.68
C LEU A 193 1.36 -0.96 -2.94
N ARG A 194 1.45 0.35 -3.16
CA ARG A 194 2.18 0.90 -4.31
C ARG A 194 3.66 0.49 -4.27
N SER A 195 4.33 0.70 -3.12
CA SER A 195 5.72 0.28 -2.96
C SER A 195 5.89 -1.23 -3.15
N LEU A 196 4.97 -2.03 -2.61
CA LEU A 196 5.02 -3.48 -2.71
C LEU A 196 4.87 -3.97 -4.15
N ILE A 197 3.96 -3.37 -4.92
CA ILE A 197 3.78 -3.68 -6.34
C ILE A 197 5.05 -3.37 -7.12
N GLU A 198 5.66 -2.20 -6.90
CA GLU A 198 6.94 -1.83 -7.52
C GLU A 198 8.05 -2.82 -7.16
N TYR A 199 8.10 -3.30 -5.90
CA TYR A 199 9.09 -4.29 -5.47
C TYR A 199 8.89 -5.64 -6.15
N TYR A 200 7.65 -6.11 -6.31
CA TYR A 200 7.37 -7.34 -7.08
C TYR A 200 7.78 -7.21 -8.54
N ASP A 201 7.48 -6.06 -9.18
CA ASP A 201 7.87 -5.83 -10.57
C ASP A 201 9.39 -5.82 -10.74
N ASP A 202 10.12 -5.12 -9.88
CA ASP A 202 11.59 -5.10 -9.89
C ASP A 202 12.20 -6.48 -9.65
N GLN A 203 11.67 -7.23 -8.68
CA GLN A 203 12.16 -8.57 -8.38
C GLN A 203 11.86 -9.57 -9.50
N ARG A 204 10.73 -9.41 -10.17
CA ARG A 204 10.37 -10.22 -11.33
C ARG A 204 11.32 -9.97 -12.51
N LEU A 205 11.76 -8.73 -12.73
CA LEU A 205 12.81 -8.42 -13.72
C LEU A 205 14.14 -9.12 -13.40
N LEU A 206 14.40 -9.40 -12.11
CA LEU A 206 15.56 -10.17 -11.65
C LEU A 206 15.33 -11.71 -11.68
N GLY A 207 14.16 -12.17 -12.14
CA GLY A 207 13.80 -13.59 -12.22
C GLY A 207 13.25 -14.18 -10.93
N HIS A 208 12.95 -13.37 -9.91
CA HIS A 208 12.39 -13.84 -8.65
C HIS A 208 10.85 -13.75 -8.67
N THR A 209 10.20 -14.76 -8.08
CA THR A 209 8.75 -14.81 -7.89
C THR A 209 8.41 -14.92 -6.41
N TYR A 210 7.24 -14.37 -6.04
CA TYR A 210 6.79 -14.33 -4.65
C TYR A 210 5.38 -14.95 -4.54
N PRO A 211 5.17 -15.89 -3.61
CA PRO A 211 3.90 -16.64 -3.52
C PRO A 211 2.71 -15.76 -3.14
N ASN A 212 2.94 -14.64 -2.47
CA ASN A 212 1.89 -13.74 -2.02
C ASN A 212 1.59 -12.61 -3.02
N GLU A 213 2.29 -12.51 -4.15
CA GLU A 213 2.10 -11.41 -5.10
C GLU A 213 0.63 -11.26 -5.53
N ALA A 214 -0.03 -12.37 -5.87
CA ALA A 214 -1.43 -12.36 -6.30
C ALA A 214 -2.39 -11.82 -5.21
N GLU A 215 -2.11 -12.04 -3.93
CA GLU A 215 -2.88 -11.52 -2.81
C GLU A 215 -2.84 -9.99 -2.80
N PHE A 216 -1.65 -9.39 -2.91
CA PHE A 216 -1.49 -7.93 -2.82
C PHE A 216 -1.90 -7.20 -4.09
N ARG A 217 -1.77 -7.84 -5.26
CA ARG A 217 -2.38 -7.37 -6.51
C ARG A 217 -3.91 -7.33 -6.39
N ALA A 218 -4.51 -8.37 -5.78
CA ALA A 218 -5.95 -8.41 -5.51
C ALA A 218 -6.40 -7.31 -4.55
N TYR A 219 -5.64 -7.05 -3.49
CA TYR A 219 -5.93 -5.98 -2.54
C TYR A 219 -5.82 -4.59 -3.18
N ASN A 220 -4.81 -4.35 -4.00
CA ASN A 220 -4.68 -3.10 -4.75
C ASN A 220 -5.86 -2.89 -5.70
N LEU A 221 -6.27 -3.93 -6.44
CA LEU A 221 -7.42 -3.87 -7.35
C LEU A 221 -8.72 -3.53 -6.62
N LEU A 222 -8.98 -4.11 -5.45
CA LEU A 222 -10.18 -3.82 -4.66
C LEU A 222 -10.15 -2.42 -4.05
N LEU A 223 -9.00 -1.97 -3.57
CA LEU A 223 -8.83 -0.63 -3.02
C LEU A 223 -9.05 0.46 -4.07
N HIS A 224 -8.74 0.15 -5.33
CA HIS A 224 -8.93 1.01 -6.50
C HIS A 224 -10.01 0.46 -7.44
N ALA A 225 -11.08 -0.16 -6.88
CA ALA A 225 -12.09 -0.87 -7.66
C ALA A 225 -12.77 -0.03 -8.74
N ARG A 226 -12.75 1.29 -8.63
CA ARG A 226 -13.35 2.24 -9.59
C ARG A 226 -12.34 2.83 -10.56
N ASP A 227 -11.06 2.59 -10.34
CA ASP A 227 -9.99 3.09 -11.21
C ASP A 227 -9.79 2.14 -12.40
N PRO A 228 -9.93 2.61 -13.64
CA PRO A 228 -9.67 1.79 -14.82
C PRO A 228 -8.20 1.43 -14.97
N GLU A 229 -7.27 2.26 -14.49
CA GLU A 229 -5.83 1.98 -14.58
C GLU A 229 -5.46 0.76 -13.71
N ALA A 230 -6.06 0.61 -12.54
CA ALA A 230 -5.86 -0.57 -11.70
C ALA A 230 -6.28 -1.88 -12.39
N LEU A 231 -7.29 -1.84 -13.26
CA LEU A 231 -7.66 -2.99 -14.08
C LEU A 231 -6.63 -3.27 -15.17
N ARG A 232 -6.16 -2.24 -15.88
CA ARG A 232 -5.13 -2.38 -16.91
C ARG A 232 -3.83 -2.95 -16.36
N GLU A 233 -3.40 -2.49 -15.18
CA GLU A 233 -2.23 -3.06 -14.49
C GLU A 233 -2.41 -4.56 -14.26
N VAL A 234 -3.60 -5.01 -13.86
CA VAL A 234 -3.90 -6.43 -13.63
C VAL A 234 -3.96 -7.23 -14.93
N GLU A 235 -4.52 -6.68 -16.01
CA GLU A 235 -4.59 -7.33 -17.32
C GLU A 235 -3.21 -7.57 -17.97
N LEU A 236 -2.21 -6.79 -17.56
CA LEU A 236 -0.83 -6.93 -18.03
C LEU A 236 0.02 -7.90 -17.20
N LEU A 237 -0.54 -8.48 -16.12
CA LEU A 237 0.19 -9.40 -15.25
C LEU A 237 0.51 -10.73 -15.96
N PRO A 238 1.62 -11.37 -15.61
CA PRO A 238 1.93 -12.73 -16.07
C PRO A 238 0.84 -13.74 -15.69
N CYS A 239 0.68 -14.77 -16.53
CA CYS A 239 -0.41 -15.75 -16.39
C CYS A 239 -0.45 -16.45 -15.03
N ASP A 240 0.69 -16.69 -14.39
CA ASP A 240 0.81 -17.31 -13.06
C ASP A 240 0.14 -16.45 -11.97
N VAL A 241 0.31 -15.13 -12.03
CA VAL A 241 -0.32 -14.20 -11.09
C VAL A 241 -1.76 -13.91 -11.50
N PHE A 242 -2.01 -13.65 -12.80
CA PHE A 242 -3.34 -13.32 -13.29
C PHE A 242 -4.36 -14.44 -13.03
N SER A 243 -3.98 -15.71 -13.25
CA SER A 243 -4.88 -16.87 -13.05
C SER A 243 -5.06 -17.28 -11.58
N ALA A 244 -4.36 -16.64 -10.65
CA ALA A 244 -4.46 -16.98 -9.24
C ALA A 244 -5.90 -16.78 -8.70
N PRO A 245 -6.45 -17.75 -7.94
CA PRO A 245 -7.85 -17.70 -7.48
C PRO A 245 -8.20 -16.42 -6.70
N LEU A 246 -7.28 -15.91 -5.89
CA LEU A 246 -7.49 -14.66 -5.13
C LEU A 246 -7.68 -13.45 -6.07
N LEU A 247 -6.87 -13.34 -7.11
CA LEU A 247 -6.97 -12.24 -8.06
C LEU A 247 -8.23 -12.36 -8.91
N GLN A 248 -8.62 -13.58 -9.33
CA GLN A 248 -9.87 -13.82 -10.06
C GLN A 248 -11.10 -13.49 -9.21
N THR A 249 -11.07 -13.79 -7.91
CA THR A 249 -12.13 -13.40 -6.97
C THR A 249 -12.21 -11.87 -6.83
N ALA A 250 -11.07 -11.18 -6.75
CA ALA A 250 -11.04 -9.71 -6.69
C ALA A 250 -11.58 -9.08 -8.00
N LEU A 251 -11.25 -9.61 -9.17
CA LEU A 251 -11.79 -9.18 -10.46
C LEU A 251 -13.31 -9.35 -10.52
N HIS A 252 -13.81 -10.48 -10.00
CA HIS A 252 -15.24 -10.73 -9.90
C HIS A 252 -15.94 -9.70 -9.00
N LEU A 253 -15.43 -9.48 -7.77
CA LEU A 253 -15.98 -8.49 -6.85
C LEU A 253 -15.91 -7.08 -7.45
N ARG A 254 -14.79 -6.69 -8.07
CA ARG A 254 -14.67 -5.42 -8.77
C ARG A 254 -15.76 -5.25 -9.83
N THR A 255 -16.01 -6.29 -10.62
CA THR A 255 -17.08 -6.27 -11.66
C THR A 255 -18.45 -6.02 -11.03
N LEU A 256 -18.76 -6.66 -9.89
CA LEU A 256 -20.02 -6.43 -9.17
C LEU A 256 -20.11 -5.01 -8.63
N ILE A 257 -19.01 -4.47 -8.09
CA ILE A 257 -18.93 -3.08 -7.60
C ILE A 257 -19.21 -2.09 -8.74
N GLN A 258 -18.57 -2.26 -9.89
CA GLN A 258 -18.78 -1.42 -11.06
C GLN A 258 -20.23 -1.48 -11.56
N ARG A 259 -20.85 -2.66 -11.48
CA ARG A 259 -22.24 -2.87 -11.90
C ARG A 259 -23.29 -2.56 -10.83
N SER A 260 -22.89 -2.07 -9.67
CA SER A 260 -23.81 -1.81 -8.53
C SER A 260 -23.95 -0.35 -8.18
N ASN A 261 -23.15 0.53 -8.74
CA ASN A 261 -23.06 1.88 -8.20
C ASN A 261 -22.91 2.95 -9.28
N MET A 262 -23.85 3.87 -9.27
CA MET A 262 -23.88 5.08 -10.10
C MET A 262 -23.67 6.35 -9.30
N LEU A 263 -22.76 6.40 -8.33
CA LEU A 263 -22.43 7.68 -7.70
C LEU A 263 -21.79 8.61 -8.73
N GLU A 264 -22.57 9.52 -9.24
CA GLU A 264 -22.09 10.59 -10.10
C GLU A 264 -21.38 11.62 -9.22
N LYS A 265 -20.08 11.73 -9.36
CA LYS A 265 -19.35 12.88 -8.84
C LYS A 265 -19.27 13.95 -9.93
N ARG A 266 -19.45 15.21 -9.54
CA ARG A 266 -19.34 16.35 -10.46
C ARG A 266 -18.03 16.29 -11.25
N GLY A 267 -18.12 16.26 -12.58
CA GLY A 267 -16.97 16.19 -13.48
C GLY A 267 -16.49 14.78 -13.86
N GLN A 268 -17.13 13.71 -13.36
CA GLN A 268 -16.86 12.34 -13.82
C GLN A 268 -17.85 11.90 -14.90
N SER A 269 -17.36 11.08 -15.84
CA SER A 269 -18.22 10.46 -16.83
C SER A 269 -19.20 9.46 -16.18
N ARG A 270 -20.41 9.39 -16.74
CA ARG A 270 -21.45 8.47 -16.27
C ARG A 270 -20.97 7.01 -16.36
N ASN A 271 -21.08 6.28 -15.27
CA ASN A 271 -20.81 4.85 -15.26
C ASN A 271 -22.00 4.07 -15.87
N THR A 272 -21.93 3.77 -17.15
CA THR A 272 -22.98 3.02 -17.86
C THR A 272 -23.01 1.53 -17.47
N GLU A 273 -21.94 0.99 -16.91
CA GLU A 273 -21.86 -0.41 -16.46
C GLU A 273 -22.72 -0.68 -15.22
N SER A 274 -23.10 0.36 -14.49
CA SER A 274 -23.92 0.23 -13.27
C SER A 274 -25.40 -0.03 -13.55
N THR A 275 -25.85 0.05 -14.77
CA THR A 275 -27.26 -0.17 -15.17
C THR A 275 -27.87 -1.49 -14.65
N PRO A 276 -27.13 -2.64 -14.57
CA PRO A 276 -27.68 -3.89 -14.02
C PRO A 276 -27.95 -3.90 -12.52
N ASN A 277 -27.40 -2.95 -11.76
CA ASN A 277 -27.59 -2.81 -10.29
C ASN A 277 -27.40 -4.13 -9.53
N MET A 278 -26.18 -4.67 -9.58
CA MET A 278 -25.85 -6.01 -9.03
C MET A 278 -25.59 -6.02 -7.51
N PHE A 279 -26.09 -5.06 -6.75
CA PHE A 279 -25.80 -4.89 -5.33
C PHE A 279 -26.17 -6.10 -4.46
N THR A 280 -27.30 -6.76 -4.70
CA THR A 280 -27.69 -7.96 -3.95
C THR A 280 -26.72 -9.12 -4.20
N ARG A 281 -26.20 -9.24 -5.40
CA ARG A 281 -25.18 -10.22 -5.75
C ARG A 281 -23.85 -9.88 -5.12
N PHE A 282 -23.49 -8.60 -5.06
CA PHE A 282 -22.27 -8.14 -4.38
C PHE A 282 -22.24 -8.59 -2.91
N PHE A 283 -23.25 -8.28 -2.11
CA PHE A 283 -23.30 -8.67 -0.70
C PHE A 283 -23.31 -10.19 -0.52
N ARG A 284 -24.07 -10.92 -1.34
CA ARG A 284 -24.08 -12.38 -1.32
C ARG A 284 -22.71 -12.97 -1.66
N ASP A 285 -22.03 -12.42 -2.65
CA ASP A 285 -20.75 -12.97 -3.13
C ASP A 285 -19.58 -12.57 -2.19
N VAL A 286 -19.64 -11.45 -1.47
CA VAL A 286 -18.73 -11.13 -0.36
C VAL A 286 -18.82 -12.18 0.76
N ALA A 287 -20.01 -12.74 1.00
CA ALA A 287 -20.22 -13.79 2.02
C ALA A 287 -19.60 -15.15 1.65
N ARG A 288 -19.24 -15.38 0.38
CA ARG A 288 -18.72 -16.68 -0.11
C ARG A 288 -17.41 -17.08 0.59
N PRO A 289 -17.15 -18.40 0.76
CA PRO A 289 -15.93 -18.89 1.42
C PRO A 289 -14.64 -18.55 0.69
N ASP A 290 -14.67 -18.40 -0.65
CA ASP A 290 -13.53 -18.05 -1.48
C ASP A 290 -13.09 -16.58 -1.36
N VAL A 291 -13.93 -15.72 -0.77
CA VAL A 291 -13.54 -14.36 -0.38
C VAL A 291 -12.86 -14.42 0.98
N SER A 292 -11.56 -14.16 1.02
CA SER A 292 -10.77 -14.17 2.26
C SER A 292 -11.22 -13.05 3.21
N TYR A 293 -10.90 -13.17 4.50
CA TYR A 293 -11.24 -12.18 5.52
C TYR A 293 -10.73 -10.78 5.15
N LEU A 294 -9.44 -10.61 4.84
CA LEU A 294 -8.88 -9.31 4.49
C LEU A 294 -9.44 -8.74 3.18
N MET A 295 -9.80 -9.60 2.23
CA MET A 295 -10.49 -9.18 1.00
C MET A 295 -11.91 -8.68 1.32
N ALA A 296 -12.61 -9.33 2.24
CA ALA A 296 -13.92 -8.89 2.69
C ALA A 296 -13.83 -7.56 3.47
N CYS A 297 -12.81 -7.36 4.30
CA CYS A 297 -12.53 -6.08 4.98
C CYS A 297 -12.33 -4.93 3.96
N LEU A 298 -11.63 -5.17 2.87
CA LEU A 298 -11.48 -4.17 1.81
C LEU A 298 -12.79 -3.89 1.06
N ALA A 299 -13.58 -4.93 0.78
CA ALA A 299 -14.89 -4.78 0.14
C ALA A 299 -15.87 -4.02 1.05
N GLU A 300 -15.78 -4.17 2.36
CA GLU A 300 -16.60 -3.52 3.37
C GLU A 300 -16.51 -1.99 3.30
N ASN A 301 -15.34 -1.42 3.01
CA ASN A 301 -15.19 0.03 2.81
C ASN A 301 -16.08 0.59 1.68
N LEU A 302 -16.61 -0.29 0.83
CA LEU A 302 -17.51 0.08 -0.27
C LEU A 302 -18.99 -0.16 0.08
N PHE A 303 -19.31 -0.79 1.22
CA PHE A 303 -20.68 -1.16 1.59
C PHE A 303 -21.62 0.05 1.62
N SER A 304 -21.22 1.12 2.31
CA SER A 304 -22.03 2.34 2.40
C SER A 304 -22.33 2.91 1.01
N SER A 305 -21.33 2.97 0.14
CA SER A 305 -21.51 3.50 -1.22
C SER A 305 -22.37 2.60 -2.13
N VAL A 306 -22.25 1.27 -1.97
CA VAL A 306 -23.11 0.30 -2.71
C VAL A 306 -24.53 0.36 -2.17
N ARG A 307 -24.73 0.48 -0.86
CA ARG A 307 -26.05 0.64 -0.20
C ARG A 307 -26.76 1.91 -0.69
N VAL A 308 -26.07 3.06 -0.70
CA VAL A 308 -26.63 4.31 -1.25
C VAL A 308 -26.99 4.17 -2.72
N GLY A 309 -26.11 3.59 -3.53
CA GLY A 309 -26.37 3.32 -4.95
C GLY A 309 -27.57 2.41 -5.16
N ALA A 310 -27.74 1.38 -4.31
CA ALA A 310 -28.90 0.51 -4.33
C ALA A 310 -30.21 1.26 -4.01
N LEU A 311 -30.22 2.10 -2.99
CA LEU A 311 -31.39 2.91 -2.65
C LEU A 311 -31.77 3.89 -3.78
N LYS A 312 -30.82 4.51 -4.45
CA LYS A 312 -31.03 5.33 -5.65
C LYS A 312 -31.67 4.53 -6.79
N ALA A 313 -31.28 3.28 -6.97
CA ALA A 313 -31.87 2.42 -7.99
C ALA A 313 -33.27 1.95 -7.61
N LEU A 314 -33.52 1.67 -6.34
CA LEU A 314 -34.80 1.24 -5.83
C LEU A 314 -35.86 2.35 -5.82
N SER A 315 -35.45 3.57 -5.48
CA SER A 315 -36.35 4.72 -5.36
C SER A 315 -37.24 4.95 -6.61
N PRO A 316 -36.73 4.97 -7.85
CA PRO A 316 -37.58 5.08 -9.03
C PRO A 316 -38.32 3.79 -9.42
N ALA A 317 -37.81 2.63 -8.97
CA ALA A 317 -38.33 1.31 -9.35
C ALA A 317 -39.52 0.86 -8.49
N TYR A 318 -39.54 1.26 -7.21
CA TYR A 318 -40.62 0.89 -6.33
C TYR A 318 -41.75 1.91 -6.38
N LEU A 319 -42.94 1.37 -6.59
CA LEU A 319 -44.20 2.12 -6.49
C LEU A 319 -44.77 1.84 -5.10
N ASP A 320 -44.45 2.74 -4.17
CA ASP A 320 -45.01 2.68 -2.82
C ASP A 320 -46.52 3.06 -2.87
N ARG A 321 -47.33 2.08 -3.14
CA ARG A 321 -48.79 2.29 -3.12
C ARG A 321 -49.42 1.99 -1.76
N HIS A 322 -48.75 1.24 -0.89
CA HIS A 322 -49.44 0.72 0.29
C HIS A 322 -48.65 0.69 1.61
N HIS A 323 -47.41 0.24 1.70
CA HIS A 323 -46.80 0.01 3.01
C HIS A 323 -45.26 0.13 3.09
N GLY A 324 -44.61 0.55 2.03
CA GLY A 324 -43.13 0.61 2.00
C GLY A 324 -42.48 -0.78 1.87
N LEU A 325 -41.15 -0.82 1.95
CA LEU A 325 -40.37 -2.05 1.86
C LEU A 325 -40.05 -2.54 3.28
N PRO A 326 -40.44 -3.79 3.70
CA PRO A 326 -40.14 -4.28 5.02
C PRO A 326 -38.67 -4.23 5.37
N LEU A 327 -38.31 -3.80 6.59
CA LEU A 327 -36.90 -3.68 7.03
C LEU A 327 -36.17 -5.02 6.94
N ALA A 328 -36.79 -6.13 7.30
CA ALA A 328 -36.18 -7.46 7.16
C ALA A 328 -35.76 -7.79 5.71
N TYR A 329 -36.49 -7.26 4.72
CA TYR A 329 -36.14 -7.42 3.32
C TYR A 329 -34.97 -6.52 2.94
N VAL A 330 -34.94 -5.27 3.45
CA VAL A 330 -33.83 -4.32 3.26
C VAL A 330 -32.54 -4.88 3.85
N VAL A 331 -32.58 -5.40 5.08
CA VAL A 331 -31.45 -6.06 5.76
C VAL A 331 -30.83 -7.13 4.86
N ARG A 332 -31.65 -8.06 4.39
CA ARG A 332 -31.17 -9.15 3.53
C ARG A 332 -30.63 -8.67 2.18
N MET A 333 -31.26 -7.67 1.59
CA MET A 333 -30.94 -7.17 0.26
C MET A 333 -29.65 -6.32 0.26
N LEU A 334 -29.44 -5.53 1.31
CA LEU A 334 -28.30 -4.62 1.46
C LEU A 334 -27.17 -5.18 2.34
N GLY A 335 -27.26 -6.46 2.75
CA GLY A 335 -26.23 -7.12 3.55
C GLY A 335 -25.97 -6.38 4.86
N MET A 336 -27.05 -6.04 5.58
CA MET A 336 -26.98 -5.45 6.91
C MET A 336 -27.09 -6.55 7.97
N ASP A 337 -26.67 -6.26 9.19
CA ASP A 337 -26.59 -7.25 10.26
C ASP A 337 -27.89 -7.31 11.08
N SER A 338 -28.64 -6.18 11.14
CA SER A 338 -29.90 -6.09 11.90
C SER A 338 -30.88 -5.07 11.29
N GLU A 339 -32.13 -5.11 11.73
CA GLU A 339 -33.13 -4.10 11.37
C GLU A 339 -32.81 -2.74 12.02
N ASP A 340 -32.16 -2.74 13.18
CA ASP A 340 -31.73 -1.50 13.84
C ASP A 340 -30.63 -0.80 13.02
N GLU A 341 -29.64 -1.56 12.51
CA GLU A 341 -28.63 -1.02 11.58
C GLU A 341 -29.29 -0.45 10.31
N ALA A 342 -30.24 -1.20 9.75
CA ALA A 342 -30.96 -0.75 8.57
C ALA A 342 -31.76 0.52 8.84
N SER A 343 -32.44 0.58 9.96
CA SER A 343 -33.22 1.76 10.39
C SER A 343 -32.32 2.98 10.58
N ALA A 344 -31.22 2.84 11.30
CA ALA A 344 -30.25 3.92 11.51
C ALA A 344 -29.66 4.42 10.18
N PHE A 345 -29.24 3.51 9.32
CA PHE A 345 -28.68 3.84 8.00
C PHE A 345 -29.71 4.55 7.11
N LEU A 346 -30.95 4.04 7.01
CA LEU A 346 -32.01 4.61 6.19
C LEU A 346 -32.38 6.03 6.66
N THR A 347 -32.52 6.22 7.98
CA THR A 347 -32.78 7.53 8.58
C THR A 347 -31.65 8.51 8.26
N LEU A 348 -30.40 8.08 8.37
CA LEU A 348 -29.23 8.88 8.08
C LEU A 348 -29.20 9.37 6.61
N VAL A 349 -29.60 8.52 5.67
CA VAL A 349 -29.68 8.88 4.24
C VAL A 349 -31.01 9.56 3.84
N GLY A 350 -31.89 9.87 4.80
CA GLY A 350 -33.10 10.64 4.57
C GLY A 350 -34.30 9.82 4.11
N ILE A 351 -34.33 8.50 4.37
CA ILE A 351 -35.49 7.64 4.09
C ILE A 351 -36.33 7.47 5.35
N GLU A 352 -37.62 7.81 5.25
CA GLU A 352 -38.57 7.63 6.33
C GLU A 352 -38.91 6.16 6.55
N ILE A 353 -39.11 5.79 7.82
CA ILE A 353 -39.53 4.45 8.23
C ILE A 353 -40.86 4.59 8.95
N ASP A 354 -41.83 3.76 8.56
CA ASP A 354 -43.15 3.71 9.16
C ASP A 354 -43.54 2.26 9.39
N SER A 355 -43.92 1.94 10.64
CA SER A 355 -44.42 0.61 11.03
C SER A 355 -43.52 -0.55 10.60
N GLY A 356 -42.16 -0.39 10.68
CA GLY A 356 -41.19 -1.42 10.30
C GLY A 356 -40.99 -1.57 8.80
N ALA A 357 -41.39 -0.58 7.99
CA ALA A 357 -41.19 -0.52 6.55
C ALA A 357 -40.55 0.78 6.12
N ALA A 358 -39.59 0.71 5.17
CA ALA A 358 -38.90 1.84 4.58
C ALA A 358 -39.73 2.43 3.43
N LYS A 359 -40.00 3.74 3.46
CA LYS A 359 -40.72 4.45 2.40
C LYS A 359 -39.79 4.81 1.23
N ILE A 360 -39.44 3.79 0.45
CA ILE A 360 -38.58 3.96 -0.73
C ILE A 360 -39.49 4.22 -1.93
N ASN A 361 -39.58 5.47 -2.36
CA ASN A 361 -40.37 5.90 -3.52
C ASN A 361 -39.67 7.03 -4.29
N ARG A 362 -40.24 7.46 -5.42
CA ARG A 362 -39.69 8.51 -6.27
C ARG A 362 -39.54 9.88 -5.58
N ALA A 363 -40.25 10.12 -4.49
CA ALA A 363 -40.18 11.36 -3.73
C ALA A 363 -39.06 11.32 -2.68
N ALA A 364 -38.52 10.14 -2.36
CA ALA A 364 -37.45 9.99 -1.40
C ALA A 364 -36.18 10.71 -1.89
N ARG A 365 -35.74 11.70 -1.13
CA ARG A 365 -34.49 12.42 -1.39
C ARG A 365 -33.37 11.75 -0.60
N ILE A 366 -32.53 11.00 -1.30
CA ILE A 366 -31.40 10.33 -0.70
C ILE A 366 -30.28 11.34 -0.53
N ASN A 367 -29.88 11.56 0.71
CA ASN A 367 -28.76 12.43 1.07
C ASN A 367 -27.43 11.68 0.84
N GLU A 368 -26.69 12.11 -0.18
CA GLU A 368 -25.41 11.50 -0.58
C GLU A 368 -24.18 12.17 0.07
N ASP A 369 -24.37 13.42 0.50
CA ASP A 369 -23.28 14.25 1.02
C ASP A 369 -23.00 13.98 2.51
N GLN A 370 -23.82 13.15 3.15
CA GLN A 370 -23.66 12.85 4.56
C GLN A 370 -22.47 11.91 4.80
N SER A 371 -21.62 12.28 5.76
CA SER A 371 -20.56 11.40 6.23
C SER A 371 -21.20 10.17 6.87
N LEU A 372 -21.13 9.05 6.16
CA LEU A 372 -21.60 7.77 6.67
C LEU A 372 -20.54 7.17 7.60
N PRO A 373 -20.94 6.57 8.73
CA PRO A 373 -20.00 5.89 9.61
C PRO A 373 -19.30 4.75 8.88
N ALA A 374 -18.06 4.47 9.28
CA ALA A 374 -17.33 3.30 8.80
C ALA A 374 -18.14 2.03 9.14
N PRO A 375 -18.43 1.17 8.18
CA PRO A 375 -19.19 -0.06 8.46
C PRO A 375 -18.34 -1.02 9.30
N PHE A 376 -18.98 -1.77 10.19
CA PHE A 376 -18.40 -2.91 10.89
C PHE A 376 -19.41 -4.05 10.80
N SER A 377 -19.21 -4.94 9.85
CA SER A 377 -20.20 -5.96 9.51
C SER A 377 -19.88 -7.30 10.17
N ALA A 378 -20.87 -7.87 10.85
CA ALA A 378 -20.78 -9.22 11.39
C ALA A 378 -20.58 -10.28 10.29
N LEU A 379 -21.04 -10.00 9.05
CA LEU A 379 -20.78 -10.85 7.90
C LEU A 379 -19.28 -10.94 7.60
N VAL A 380 -18.57 -9.82 7.69
CA VAL A 380 -17.12 -9.75 7.46
C VAL A 380 -16.37 -10.36 8.64
N GLU A 381 -16.72 -9.95 9.87
CA GLU A 381 -16.05 -10.42 11.09
C GLU A 381 -16.16 -11.94 11.29
N ARG A 382 -17.28 -12.56 10.93
CA ARG A 382 -17.42 -14.02 10.96
C ARG A 382 -16.38 -14.77 10.15
N LYS A 383 -15.82 -14.16 9.11
CA LYS A 383 -14.74 -14.76 8.28
C LYS A 383 -13.40 -14.81 9.00
N ARG A 384 -13.19 -14.00 10.03
CA ARG A 384 -12.00 -14.05 10.87
C ARG A 384 -11.91 -15.38 11.64
N GLY A 385 -13.05 -15.88 12.10
CA GLY A 385 -13.11 -17.02 13.04
C GLY A 385 -12.30 -16.71 14.31
N ASP A 386 -11.51 -17.67 14.74
CA ASP A 386 -10.65 -17.55 15.93
C ASP A 386 -9.22 -17.08 15.59
N ALA A 387 -8.98 -16.58 14.37
CA ALA A 387 -7.65 -16.13 13.97
C ALA A 387 -7.21 -14.90 14.76
N SER A 388 -6.00 -14.97 15.34
CA SER A 388 -5.38 -13.84 16.02
C SER A 388 -4.88 -12.78 15.03
N CYS A 389 -4.68 -11.55 15.52
CA CYS A 389 -4.08 -10.47 14.72
C CYS A 389 -2.77 -10.92 14.08
N GLN A 390 -1.89 -11.59 14.85
CA GLN A 390 -0.60 -12.09 14.38
C GLN A 390 -0.77 -13.13 13.28
N ALA A 391 -1.67 -14.09 13.44
CA ALA A 391 -1.94 -15.12 12.44
C ALA A 391 -2.43 -14.53 11.10
N ILE A 392 -3.23 -13.47 11.16
CA ILE A 392 -3.72 -12.75 9.99
C ILE A 392 -2.58 -11.98 9.30
N ILE A 393 -1.78 -11.26 10.09
CA ILE A 393 -0.69 -10.41 9.61
C ILE A 393 0.45 -11.25 9.01
N ASP A 394 0.80 -12.36 9.66
CA ASP A 394 1.93 -13.22 9.29
C ASP A 394 1.56 -14.31 8.28
N ARG A 395 0.36 -14.29 7.73
CA ARG A 395 -0.09 -15.27 6.73
C ARG A 395 0.97 -15.50 5.66
N GLY A 396 1.35 -16.76 5.46
CA GLY A 396 2.36 -17.14 4.48
C GLY A 396 3.82 -17.00 4.95
N LEU A 397 4.05 -16.55 6.20
CA LEU A 397 5.37 -16.68 6.84
C LEU A 397 5.51 -18.05 7.51
N PRO A 398 6.72 -18.65 7.52
CA PRO A 398 6.98 -19.82 8.35
C PRO A 398 6.69 -19.47 9.81
N THR A 399 5.92 -20.32 10.48
CA THR A 399 5.60 -20.14 11.91
C THR A 399 6.89 -20.05 12.72
N HIS A 400 6.99 -19.14 13.68
CA HIS A 400 8.18 -18.95 14.54
C HIS A 400 8.67 -20.26 15.21
N ALA A 401 7.80 -21.25 15.41
CA ALA A 401 8.18 -22.57 15.89
C ALA A 401 9.18 -23.29 14.98
N HIS A 402 9.19 -23.03 13.68
CA HIS A 402 10.17 -23.59 12.75
C HIS A 402 11.47 -22.78 12.67
N MET A 403 11.45 -21.49 13.06
CA MET A 403 12.66 -20.65 13.07
C MET A 403 13.55 -20.91 14.29
N GLN A 404 12.98 -21.34 15.42
CA GLN A 404 13.76 -21.71 16.62
C GLN A 404 14.43 -23.09 16.51
N ALA A 405 14.04 -23.92 15.54
CA ALA A 405 14.59 -25.26 15.34
C ALA A 405 15.73 -25.31 14.30
N ALA A 406 16.13 -24.19 13.71
CA ALA A 406 17.35 -24.16 12.91
C ALA A 406 18.55 -24.25 13.86
N PRO A 407 19.39 -25.27 13.76
CA PRO A 407 20.61 -25.36 14.59
C PRO A 407 21.45 -24.11 14.29
N PRO A 408 22.12 -23.55 15.30
CA PRO A 408 23.03 -22.43 15.08
C PRO A 408 24.05 -22.86 14.01
N PRO A 409 24.43 -21.95 13.08
CA PRO A 409 25.42 -22.27 12.07
C PRO A 409 26.66 -22.81 12.82
N ALA A 410 27.05 -24.05 12.50
CA ALA A 410 28.20 -24.67 13.08
C ALA A 410 29.37 -23.71 12.98
N THR A 411 29.87 -23.29 14.14
CA THR A 411 31.04 -22.44 14.27
C THR A 411 32.16 -23.18 13.56
N ARG A 412 32.52 -22.69 12.37
CA ARG A 412 33.66 -23.22 11.59
C ARG A 412 34.88 -22.91 12.42
N ARG A 413 35.32 -23.90 13.22
CA ARG A 413 36.59 -23.87 13.92
C ARG A 413 37.66 -23.63 12.85
N LEU A 414 38.27 -22.46 12.90
CA LEU A 414 39.54 -22.21 12.24
C LEU A 414 40.56 -23.13 12.90
N LEU A 415 40.77 -24.30 12.34
CA LEU A 415 41.96 -25.11 12.61
C LEU A 415 43.13 -24.37 11.96
N SER A 416 43.83 -23.62 12.78
CA SER A 416 45.20 -23.24 12.52
C SER A 416 46.04 -24.47 12.70
N ASP A 417 46.36 -25.19 11.62
CA ASP A 417 47.46 -26.11 11.59
C ASP A 417 48.30 -25.78 10.37
N ALA A 418 49.51 -25.36 10.68
CA ALA A 418 50.56 -25.10 9.76
C ALA A 418 51.01 -26.44 9.10
N ALA A 419 50.87 -26.51 7.79
CA ALA A 419 51.53 -27.53 6.98
C ALA A 419 52.55 -26.89 6.05
N PRO A 420 53.69 -27.53 5.79
CA PRO A 420 54.87 -26.87 5.25
C PRO A 420 54.75 -26.53 3.75
N LYS A 421 55.34 -25.41 3.40
CA LYS A 421 55.46 -24.89 2.04
C LYS A 421 56.15 -25.90 1.12
N ALA A 422 55.46 -26.37 0.09
CA ALA A 422 56.09 -26.99 -1.10
C ALA A 422 56.66 -25.89 -2.04
N PRO A 423 57.80 -26.17 -2.71
CA PRO A 423 58.43 -25.16 -3.57
C PRO A 423 57.66 -24.96 -4.88
N ALA A 424 57.64 -23.72 -5.34
CA ALA A 424 56.96 -23.29 -6.55
C ALA A 424 57.64 -23.86 -7.81
N PRO A 425 56.84 -24.25 -8.85
CA PRO A 425 57.40 -24.64 -10.15
C PRO A 425 57.89 -23.40 -10.95
N PRO A 426 58.88 -23.55 -11.84
CA PRO A 426 59.50 -22.46 -12.56
C PRO A 426 58.53 -21.84 -13.58
N ARG A 427 58.51 -20.51 -13.59
CA ARG A 427 57.72 -19.67 -14.46
C ARG A 427 58.18 -19.82 -15.90
N ALA A 428 57.33 -20.36 -16.79
CA ALA A 428 57.55 -20.36 -18.24
C ALA A 428 57.39 -18.96 -18.78
N GLN A 429 58.41 -18.47 -19.52
CA GLN A 429 58.39 -17.21 -20.24
C GLN A 429 57.46 -17.38 -21.45
N ALA A 430 56.42 -16.52 -21.57
CA ALA A 430 55.60 -16.40 -22.76
C ALA A 430 56.33 -15.51 -23.80
N PRO A 431 56.22 -15.82 -25.09
CA PRO A 431 56.92 -15.04 -26.14
C PRO A 431 56.20 -13.69 -26.35
N ALA A 432 57.01 -12.68 -26.56
CA ALA A 432 56.60 -11.31 -26.87
C ALA A 432 55.86 -11.24 -28.22
N LEU A 433 54.63 -10.67 -28.21
CA LEU A 433 53.92 -10.25 -29.42
C LEU A 433 54.38 -8.86 -29.85
N PRO A 434 54.46 -8.59 -31.17
CA PRO A 434 54.98 -7.34 -31.67
C PRO A 434 54.04 -6.13 -31.44
N HIS A 435 54.60 -5.00 -31.11
CA HIS A 435 53.95 -3.71 -30.94
C HIS A 435 53.17 -3.30 -32.19
N ALA A 436 51.84 -3.18 -32.05
CA ALA A 436 51.03 -2.43 -32.99
C ALA A 436 51.11 -0.94 -32.62
N GLN A 437 51.50 -0.13 -33.58
CA GLN A 437 51.56 1.32 -33.46
C GLN A 437 50.14 1.90 -33.25
N ALA A 438 50.02 2.79 -32.29
CA ALA A 438 48.80 3.55 -32.04
C ALA A 438 48.54 4.56 -33.19
N PRO A 439 47.31 4.72 -33.64
CA PRO A 439 46.98 5.76 -34.61
C PRO A 439 46.98 7.14 -33.93
N THR A 440 47.60 8.10 -34.62
CA THR A 440 47.65 9.54 -34.29
C THR A 440 46.22 10.12 -34.15
N PRO A 441 45.97 11.01 -33.19
CA PRO A 441 44.66 11.63 -33.04
C PRO A 441 44.43 12.66 -34.16
N VAL A 442 43.34 12.46 -34.91
CA VAL A 442 42.83 13.44 -35.87
C VAL A 442 42.17 14.56 -35.09
N ALA A 443 42.63 15.79 -35.29
CA ALA A 443 42.08 17.00 -34.69
C ALA A 443 40.65 17.24 -35.18
N LEU A 444 39.69 17.31 -34.22
CA LEU A 444 38.33 17.78 -34.47
C LEU A 444 38.32 19.30 -34.74
N PRO A 445 37.54 19.81 -35.70
CA PRO A 445 37.44 21.22 -35.99
C PRO A 445 36.79 22.00 -34.86
N ARG A 446 37.37 23.12 -34.52
CA ARG A 446 36.94 24.10 -33.51
C ARG A 446 35.51 24.55 -33.80
N ALA A 447 34.65 24.43 -32.79
CA ALA A 447 33.28 24.94 -32.79
C ALA A 447 33.29 26.47 -32.96
N THR A 448 32.50 26.96 -33.89
CA THR A 448 32.20 28.40 -34.09
C THR A 448 31.29 28.89 -32.94
N PRO A 449 31.45 30.12 -32.48
CA PRO A 449 30.65 30.68 -31.40
C PRO A 449 29.21 30.90 -31.86
N THR A 450 28.29 30.48 -31.02
CA THR A 450 26.84 30.68 -31.15
C THR A 450 26.52 32.19 -31.06
N PRO A 451 25.66 32.75 -31.92
CA PRO A 451 25.22 34.13 -31.80
C PRO A 451 24.29 34.34 -30.61
N PRO A 452 24.23 35.56 -30.02
CA PRO A 452 23.41 35.84 -28.85
C PRO A 452 21.91 35.77 -29.18
N ALA A 453 21.12 35.34 -28.21
CA ALA A 453 19.67 35.23 -28.28
C ALA A 453 19.01 36.58 -28.58
N PRO A 454 17.96 36.63 -29.41
CA PRO A 454 17.23 37.85 -29.71
C PRO A 454 16.37 38.30 -28.51
N ALA A 455 16.36 39.60 -28.30
CA ALA A 455 15.58 40.30 -27.26
C ALA A 455 14.08 39.99 -27.36
N GLN A 456 13.45 39.80 -26.19
CA GLN A 456 12.01 39.58 -26.08
C GLN A 456 11.24 40.84 -26.55
N VAL A 457 10.35 40.63 -27.51
CA VAL A 457 9.36 41.61 -27.96
C VAL A 457 8.13 41.49 -27.07
N PRO A 458 7.53 42.63 -26.63
CA PRO A 458 6.33 42.60 -25.81
C PRO A 458 5.10 42.06 -26.58
N PRO A 459 4.11 41.42 -25.91
CA PRO A 459 3.01 40.77 -26.59
C PRO A 459 2.06 41.77 -27.25
N GLN A 460 1.75 41.56 -28.52
CA GLN A 460 0.72 42.26 -29.24
C GLN A 460 -0.69 41.72 -28.87
N PRO A 461 -1.75 42.58 -28.91
CA PRO A 461 -3.13 42.17 -28.60
C PRO A 461 -3.66 41.18 -29.66
N ARG A 462 -4.37 40.17 -29.21
CA ARG A 462 -5.00 39.13 -30.04
C ARG A 462 -6.07 39.74 -30.96
N PRO A 463 -6.13 39.36 -32.24
CA PRO A 463 -7.25 39.69 -33.10
C PRO A 463 -8.48 38.85 -32.72
N ALA A 464 -9.67 39.42 -32.94
CA ALA A 464 -10.97 38.85 -32.65
C ALA A 464 -11.19 37.50 -33.37
N ALA A 465 -11.88 36.61 -32.68
CA ALA A 465 -12.19 35.25 -33.13
C ALA A 465 -12.91 35.26 -34.49
N ALA A 466 -12.29 34.63 -35.48
CA ALA A 466 -12.94 34.28 -36.74
C ALA A 466 -13.90 33.10 -36.49
N GLN A 467 -15.16 33.25 -36.86
CA GLN A 467 -16.17 32.19 -36.84
C GLN A 467 -15.80 31.11 -37.85
N TRP A 468 -15.63 29.89 -37.36
CA TRP A 468 -15.42 28.70 -38.19
C TRP A 468 -16.74 28.26 -38.80
N PRO A 469 -16.76 27.78 -40.05
CA PRO A 469 -17.97 27.19 -40.62
C PRO A 469 -18.33 25.88 -39.90
N PRO A 470 -19.61 25.49 -39.89
CA PRO A 470 -20.04 24.24 -39.23
C PRO A 470 -19.44 23.03 -39.91
N PRO A 471 -19.16 21.94 -39.13
CA PRO A 471 -18.62 20.71 -39.67
C PRO A 471 -19.59 20.00 -40.62
N PRO A 472 -19.13 19.27 -41.63
CA PRO A 472 -19.98 18.50 -42.55
C PRO A 472 -20.71 17.39 -41.77
N PRO A 473 -21.88 16.94 -42.28
CA PRO A 473 -22.66 15.89 -41.63
C PRO A 473 -21.87 14.56 -41.58
N PRO A 474 -22.11 13.73 -40.56
CA PRO A 474 -21.40 12.46 -40.39
C PRO A 474 -21.69 11.50 -41.52
N ALA A 475 -20.64 10.89 -42.08
CA ALA A 475 -20.74 9.81 -43.06
C ALA A 475 -21.36 8.57 -42.41
N GLU A 476 -22.23 7.89 -43.13
CA GLU A 476 -22.86 6.64 -42.68
C GLU A 476 -21.83 5.59 -42.25
N PRO A 477 -22.08 4.86 -41.15
CA PRO A 477 -21.13 3.89 -40.64
C PRO A 477 -21.01 2.68 -41.55
N ARG A 478 -19.83 2.49 -42.15
CA ARG A 478 -19.46 1.21 -42.77
C ARG A 478 -19.38 0.17 -41.65
N ARG A 479 -20.14 -0.92 -41.75
CA ARG A 479 -20.14 -2.06 -40.83
C ARG A 479 -18.71 -2.62 -40.69
N PRO A 480 -18.16 -2.70 -39.49
CA PRO A 480 -16.87 -3.33 -39.27
C PRO A 480 -16.98 -4.84 -39.46
N ARG A 481 -16.04 -5.43 -40.21
CA ARG A 481 -15.82 -6.88 -40.20
C ARG A 481 -15.26 -7.26 -38.84
N VAL A 482 -16.02 -8.03 -38.07
CA VAL A 482 -15.64 -8.56 -36.77
C VAL A 482 -14.62 -9.68 -36.96
N PRO A 483 -13.43 -9.63 -36.34
CA PRO A 483 -12.59 -10.81 -36.18
C PRO A 483 -13.28 -11.75 -35.17
N ARG A 484 -13.42 -13.02 -35.54
CA ARG A 484 -13.90 -14.06 -34.62
C ARG A 484 -12.91 -14.25 -33.49
N CYS A 485 -13.17 -13.63 -32.34
CA CYS A 485 -12.61 -14.05 -31.07
C CYS A 485 -13.58 -15.02 -30.40
N LEU A 486 -13.04 -16.14 -29.96
CA LEU A 486 -13.73 -17.24 -29.30
C LEU A 486 -14.46 -16.73 -28.04
N LEU A 487 -15.78 -16.62 -28.13
CA LEU A 487 -16.66 -16.42 -26.99
C LEU A 487 -16.82 -17.76 -26.27
N TYR A 488 -16.44 -17.78 -25.00
CA TYR A 488 -16.81 -18.82 -24.06
C TYR A 488 -18.34 -18.90 -23.96
N THR A 489 -18.92 -19.90 -24.54
CA THR A 489 -20.31 -20.29 -24.30
C THR A 489 -20.32 -21.41 -23.28
N SER A 490 -20.72 -21.11 -22.05
CA SER A 490 -21.13 -22.14 -21.09
C SER A 490 -22.45 -22.75 -21.55
N PRO A 491 -22.59 -24.08 -21.50
CA PRO A 491 -23.82 -24.73 -21.93
C PRO A 491 -24.97 -24.48 -20.96
N SER A 492 -26.11 -24.11 -21.49
CA SER A 492 -27.41 -24.02 -20.81
C SER A 492 -27.90 -25.43 -20.40
N PRO A 493 -28.42 -25.61 -19.17
CA PRO A 493 -28.99 -26.88 -18.75
C PRO A 493 -30.47 -26.99 -19.21
N ARG A 494 -30.71 -27.23 -20.47
CA ARG A 494 -31.97 -27.74 -20.99
C ARG A 494 -31.67 -28.48 -22.27
N ASP A 495 -31.44 -29.78 -22.13
CA ASP A 495 -31.79 -30.84 -23.06
C ASP A 495 -31.22 -32.15 -22.49
N LYS A 496 -32.04 -32.79 -21.65
CA LYS A 496 -32.06 -34.24 -21.50
C LYS A 496 -33.51 -34.66 -21.45
N ARG A 497 -33.97 -35.14 -22.54
CA ARG A 497 -34.83 -36.28 -22.65
C ARG A 497 -34.14 -37.32 -23.51
#